data_7cf02b4ed6045c8337d28c4b9836791f
#
_entry.id   7cf02b4ed6045c8337d28c4b9836791f
#
_cell.length_a   1.000
_cell.length_b   1.000
_cell.length_c   1.000
_cell.angle_alpha   90.00
_cell.angle_beta   90.00
_cell.angle_gamma   90.00
#
_symmetry.space_group_name_H-M   'P 1'
#
loop_
_entity.id
_entity.type
_entity.pdbx_description
1 polymer ?
#
loop_
_entity_poly.entity_id
_entity_poly.type
_entity_poly.pdbx_seq_one_letter_code
_entity_poly.pdbx_strand_id
1 'polypeptide(L)'
;IGIISDIRFPKKGIKYSEAGLDFAKWAREIDPSIPILLQSTQSENEKMADEVKSNFLHKESPTLLNDLREFMINNFGFGDFIFRLPDQKEVERATTIEEFVQGIETIPVESLLHHASSHHFSNWLAARTEFGLASKLRQVFAHEFKDGESLRSYLLKLLYSNKEESKERVLDYASSRFDRDRSEFFRLCGGSLGGKARGLGFARSMINNSGIKSKFKNINIRVPKCAVIGTNEFDQFMKDNQLWEIALLGTDDKKLEKTF
;
A
#
# COMPACT_ATOMS: atom_id res chain seq x y z
N ILE A 1 -3.26 4.00 0.69
CA ILE A 1 -3.63 5.02 -0.32
C ILE A 1 -2.75 6.23 -0.08
N GLY A 2 -2.26 6.86 -1.14
CA GLY A 2 -1.44 8.06 -1.07
C GLY A 2 -1.46 8.81 -2.41
N ILE A 3 -0.78 9.94 -2.47
CA ILE A 3 -0.77 10.84 -3.62
C ILE A 3 0.66 11.02 -4.11
N ILE A 4 0.86 10.88 -5.41
CA ILE A 4 2.07 11.34 -6.11
C ILE A 4 1.60 12.37 -7.14
N SER A 5 2.10 13.59 -7.07
CA SER A 5 1.64 14.67 -7.93
C SER A 5 2.79 15.58 -8.36
N ASP A 6 2.69 16.11 -9.56
CA ASP A 6 3.48 17.28 -9.94
C ASP A 6 3.05 18.49 -9.15
N ILE A 7 3.98 19.42 -8.88
CA ILE A 7 3.63 20.72 -8.30
C ILE A 7 2.91 21.59 -9.34
N ARG A 8 3.29 21.47 -10.61
CA ARG A 8 2.73 22.29 -11.71
C ARG A 8 1.90 21.44 -12.67
N PHE A 9 0.62 21.68 -12.71
CA PHE A 9 -0.26 21.10 -13.74
C PHE A 9 -1.41 22.06 -14.08
N PRO A 10 -2.05 21.90 -15.27
CA PRO A 10 -3.14 22.77 -15.68
C PRO A 10 -4.36 22.63 -14.77
N LYS A 11 -4.89 23.75 -14.28
CA LYS A 11 -6.17 23.84 -13.58
C LYS A 11 -7.18 24.52 -14.50
N LYS A 12 -8.23 23.83 -14.90
CA LYS A 12 -9.22 24.31 -15.89
C LYS A 12 -8.60 24.80 -17.21
N GLY A 13 -7.55 24.10 -17.69
CA GLY A 13 -6.87 24.42 -18.95
C GLY A 13 -5.84 25.57 -18.86
N ILE A 14 -5.69 26.21 -17.70
CA ILE A 14 -4.71 27.29 -17.48
C ILE A 14 -3.52 26.72 -16.71
N LYS A 15 -2.29 27.01 -17.14
CA LYS A 15 -1.07 26.65 -16.41
C LYS A 15 -1.09 27.31 -15.03
N TYR A 16 -1.01 26.50 -13.99
CA TYR A 16 -0.99 26.94 -12.60
C TYR A 16 0.25 26.42 -11.88
N SER A 17 1.05 27.35 -11.34
CA SER A 17 2.37 27.04 -10.79
C SER A 17 2.34 26.24 -9.49
N GLU A 18 1.25 26.31 -8.74
CA GLU A 18 1.10 25.78 -7.39
C GLU A 18 -0.05 24.78 -7.27
N ALA A 19 -0.53 24.25 -8.40
CA ALA A 19 -1.69 23.34 -8.43
C ALA A 19 -1.53 22.13 -7.51
N GLY A 20 -0.32 21.54 -7.46
CA GLY A 20 0.00 20.39 -6.61
C GLY A 20 0.04 20.75 -5.13
N LEU A 21 0.49 21.96 -4.78
CA LEU A 21 0.50 22.45 -3.40
C LEU A 21 -0.91 22.68 -2.89
N ASP A 22 -1.76 23.34 -3.68
CA ASP A 22 -3.17 23.51 -3.34
C ASP A 22 -3.90 22.18 -3.19
N PHE A 23 -3.60 21.23 -4.09
CA PHE A 23 -4.15 19.89 -4.01
C PHE A 23 -3.69 19.15 -2.76
N ALA A 24 -2.41 19.28 -2.40
CA ALA A 24 -1.87 18.67 -1.18
C ALA A 24 -2.52 19.27 0.09
N LYS A 25 -2.70 20.59 0.17
CA LYS A 25 -3.42 21.24 1.27
C LYS A 25 -4.84 20.72 1.39
N TRP A 26 -5.59 20.71 0.30
CA TRP A 26 -6.94 20.21 0.27
C TRP A 26 -7.03 18.73 0.68
N ALA A 27 -6.13 17.88 0.20
CA ALA A 27 -6.09 16.47 0.57
C ALA A 27 -5.82 16.26 2.07
N ARG A 28 -4.96 17.11 2.66
CA ARG A 28 -4.67 17.09 4.10
C ARG A 28 -5.83 17.57 4.97
N GLU A 29 -6.69 18.45 4.47
CA GLU A 29 -7.93 18.84 5.15
C GLU A 29 -8.90 17.66 5.27
N ILE A 30 -8.93 16.79 4.26
CA ILE A 30 -9.78 15.59 4.26
C ILE A 30 -9.16 14.45 5.09
N ASP A 31 -7.86 14.22 4.92
CA ASP A 31 -7.10 13.17 5.59
C ASP A 31 -5.70 13.70 5.97
N PRO A 32 -5.51 14.16 7.21
CA PRO A 32 -4.23 14.70 7.68
C PRO A 32 -3.07 13.71 7.58
N SER A 33 -3.36 12.40 7.54
CA SER A 33 -2.36 11.32 7.52
C SER A 33 -2.01 10.82 6.12
N ILE A 34 -2.68 11.32 5.06
CA ILE A 34 -2.44 10.81 3.70
C ILE A 34 -0.98 11.06 3.27
N PRO A 35 -0.23 10.03 2.85
CA PRO A 35 1.11 10.25 2.34
C PRO A 35 1.06 10.99 1.00
N ILE A 36 1.82 12.08 0.89
CA ILE A 36 1.89 12.89 -0.32
C ILE A 36 3.34 13.04 -0.74
N LEU A 37 3.63 12.74 -2.01
CA LEU A 37 4.89 13.00 -2.67
C LEU A 37 4.66 14.02 -3.78
N LEU A 38 5.28 15.18 -3.65
CA LEU A 38 5.29 16.20 -4.67
C LEU A 38 6.58 16.12 -5.49
N GLN A 39 6.48 16.33 -6.79
CA GLN A 39 7.64 16.24 -7.66
C GLN A 39 7.77 17.47 -8.55
N SER A 40 9.02 17.89 -8.78
CA SER A 40 9.34 19.04 -9.63
C SER A 40 10.75 18.91 -10.21
N THR A 41 11.03 19.66 -11.32
CA THR A 41 12.38 19.89 -11.83
C THR A 41 13.08 21.06 -11.14
N GLN A 42 12.40 21.79 -10.26
CA GLN A 42 12.92 22.97 -9.56
C GLN A 42 13.14 22.65 -8.09
N SER A 43 14.41 22.68 -7.65
CA SER A 43 14.80 22.31 -6.28
C SER A 43 14.23 23.26 -5.22
N GLU A 44 14.01 24.55 -5.56
CA GLU A 44 13.41 25.53 -4.66
C GLU A 44 11.99 25.15 -4.21
N ASN A 45 11.31 24.31 -4.96
CA ASN A 45 9.98 23.79 -4.62
C ASN A 45 9.97 22.81 -3.44
N GLU A 46 11.12 22.30 -3.01
CA GLU A 46 11.25 21.44 -1.84
C GLU A 46 10.74 22.15 -0.58
N LYS A 47 11.14 23.41 -0.35
CA LYS A 47 10.66 24.20 0.78
C LYS A 47 9.15 24.37 0.79
N MET A 48 8.56 24.57 -0.40
CA MET A 48 7.10 24.69 -0.54
C MET A 48 6.38 23.36 -0.25
N ALA A 49 6.99 22.22 -0.60
CA ALA A 49 6.48 20.89 -0.27
C ALA A 49 6.53 20.65 1.26
N ASP A 50 7.60 21.07 1.93
CA ASP A 50 7.74 20.97 3.38
C ASP A 50 6.66 21.79 4.12
N GLU A 51 6.35 23.00 3.64
CA GLU A 51 5.30 23.84 4.22
C GLU A 51 3.92 23.17 4.22
N VAL A 52 3.66 22.31 3.23
CA VAL A 52 2.42 21.52 3.15
C VAL A 52 2.60 20.08 3.72
N LYS A 53 3.69 19.84 4.44
CA LYS A 53 4.03 18.55 5.06
C LYS A 53 4.01 17.39 4.08
N SER A 54 4.53 17.61 2.87
CA SER A 54 4.64 16.61 1.82
C SER A 54 6.09 16.25 1.55
N ASN A 55 6.35 15.00 1.20
CA ASN A 55 7.66 14.61 0.70
C ASN A 55 7.91 15.27 -0.66
N PHE A 56 9.18 15.52 -0.98
CA PHE A 56 9.60 16.11 -2.26
C PHE A 56 10.52 15.16 -3.03
N LEU A 57 10.38 15.16 -4.35
CA LEU A 57 11.21 14.39 -5.25
C LEU A 57 11.62 15.25 -6.45
N HIS A 58 12.94 15.43 -6.64
CA HIS A 58 13.48 16.11 -7.79
C HIS A 58 13.46 15.20 -9.02
N LYS A 59 12.77 15.63 -10.11
CA LYS A 59 12.57 14.80 -11.31
C LYS A 59 13.84 14.45 -12.07
N GLU A 60 14.88 15.25 -11.92
CA GLU A 60 16.18 15.05 -12.58
C GLU A 60 17.21 14.43 -11.61
N SER A 61 16.77 13.96 -10.43
CA SER A 61 17.65 13.26 -9.50
C SER A 61 18.17 11.96 -10.15
N PRO A 62 19.47 11.68 -10.05
CA PRO A 62 20.02 10.40 -10.50
C PRO A 62 19.48 9.21 -9.69
N THR A 63 18.94 9.46 -8.51
CA THR A 63 18.33 8.46 -7.60
C THR A 63 16.80 8.43 -7.67
N LEU A 64 16.19 9.15 -8.64
CA LEU A 64 14.73 9.33 -8.77
C LEU A 64 13.93 8.03 -8.54
N LEU A 65 14.30 6.97 -9.24
CA LEU A 65 13.56 5.70 -9.17
C LEU A 65 13.74 4.99 -7.84
N ASN A 66 14.92 5.09 -7.25
CA ASN A 66 15.19 4.54 -5.92
C ASN A 66 14.41 5.29 -4.84
N ASP A 67 14.45 6.62 -4.87
CA ASP A 67 13.75 7.48 -3.91
C ASP A 67 12.23 7.29 -4.00
N LEU A 68 11.70 7.18 -5.22
CA LEU A 68 10.31 6.85 -5.46
C LEU A 68 9.93 5.46 -4.92
N ARG A 69 10.78 4.46 -5.16
CA ARG A 69 10.58 3.10 -4.64
C ARG A 69 10.55 3.09 -3.11
N GLU A 70 11.52 3.75 -2.48
CA GLU A 70 11.59 3.86 -1.03
C GLU A 70 10.36 4.58 -0.45
N PHE A 71 9.94 5.68 -1.06
CA PHE A 71 8.72 6.37 -0.66
C PHE A 71 7.49 5.44 -0.73
N MET A 72 7.34 4.69 -1.82
CA MET A 72 6.21 3.77 -2.00
C MET A 72 6.23 2.62 -0.98
N ILE A 73 7.39 2.06 -0.68
CA ILE A 73 7.55 1.00 0.33
C ILE A 73 7.17 1.53 1.71
N ASN A 74 7.73 2.68 2.08
CA ASN A 74 7.59 3.22 3.44
C ASN A 74 6.20 3.82 3.71
N ASN A 75 5.53 4.36 2.68
CA ASN A 75 4.31 5.15 2.86
C ASN A 75 3.05 4.49 2.27
N PHE A 76 3.18 3.66 1.22
CA PHE A 76 2.01 3.05 0.56
C PHE A 76 1.79 1.59 0.97
N GLY A 77 2.61 1.07 1.87
CA GLY A 77 2.50 -0.30 2.36
C GLY A 77 2.91 -1.37 1.35
N PHE A 78 3.71 -1.00 0.33
CA PHE A 78 4.31 -1.97 -0.57
C PHE A 78 5.46 -2.72 0.12
N GLY A 79 5.69 -3.98 -0.27
CA GLY A 79 6.71 -4.82 0.36
C GLY A 79 6.30 -5.34 1.74
N ASP A 80 7.28 -5.79 2.52
CA ASP A 80 7.07 -6.32 3.86
C ASP A 80 6.59 -5.24 4.82
N PHE A 81 5.84 -5.62 5.86
CA PHE A 81 5.61 -4.71 6.97
C PHE A 81 6.82 -4.71 7.88
N ILE A 82 7.43 -3.55 8.05
CA ILE A 82 8.57 -3.39 8.94
C ILE A 82 8.08 -2.67 10.20
N PHE A 83 8.04 -3.39 11.32
CA PHE A 83 7.75 -2.80 12.61
C PHE A 83 8.94 -1.99 13.08
N ARG A 84 8.74 -0.71 13.35
CA ARG A 84 9.77 0.26 13.72
C ARG A 84 9.41 0.98 15.01
N LEU A 85 10.41 1.34 15.77
CA LEU A 85 10.29 2.32 16.83
C LEU A 85 10.19 3.74 16.26
N PRO A 86 9.78 4.75 17.05
CA PRO A 86 9.76 6.14 16.59
C PRO A 86 11.09 6.68 16.06
N ASP A 87 12.22 6.15 16.52
CA ASP A 87 13.57 6.45 16.05
C ASP A 87 13.97 5.72 14.75
N GLN A 88 13.00 5.05 14.10
CA GLN A 88 13.14 4.27 12.88
C GLN A 88 13.89 2.94 13.03
N LYS A 89 14.28 2.52 14.23
CA LYS A 89 14.91 1.23 14.46
C LYS A 89 13.92 0.10 14.17
N GLU A 90 14.31 -0.84 13.32
CA GLU A 90 13.54 -2.05 13.01
C GLU A 90 13.53 -3.00 14.22
N VAL A 91 12.35 -3.49 14.59
CA VAL A 91 12.17 -4.44 15.70
C VAL A 91 11.67 -5.78 15.22
N GLU A 92 10.87 -5.81 14.14
CA GLU A 92 10.32 -7.02 13.55
C GLU A 92 9.89 -6.77 12.11
N ARG A 93 9.67 -7.85 11.33
CA ARG A 93 9.26 -7.81 9.94
C ARG A 93 8.20 -8.87 9.66
N ALA A 94 7.18 -8.51 8.89
CA ALA A 94 6.14 -9.42 8.46
C ALA A 94 6.01 -9.40 6.93
N THR A 95 6.07 -10.57 6.32
CA THR A 95 5.87 -10.78 4.88
C THR A 95 4.45 -11.24 4.59
N THR A 96 3.81 -11.92 5.56
CA THR A 96 2.46 -12.45 5.48
C THR A 96 1.52 -11.76 6.48
N ILE A 97 0.21 -11.94 6.31
CA ILE A 97 -0.79 -11.42 7.24
C ILE A 97 -0.70 -12.14 8.59
N GLU A 98 -0.36 -13.43 8.58
CA GLU A 98 -0.16 -14.22 9.78
C GLU A 98 1.00 -13.70 10.62
N GLU A 99 2.16 -13.45 9.99
CA GLU A 99 3.32 -12.84 10.64
C GLU A 99 3.03 -11.43 11.14
N PHE A 100 2.25 -10.66 10.37
CA PHE A 100 1.82 -9.33 10.79
C PHE A 100 0.97 -9.36 12.06
N VAL A 101 0.04 -10.32 12.18
CA VAL A 101 -0.77 -10.51 13.39
C VAL A 101 0.12 -10.90 14.57
N GLN A 102 1.05 -11.85 14.36
CA GLN A 102 2.02 -12.26 15.39
C GLN A 102 2.90 -11.07 15.84
N GLY A 103 3.36 -10.26 14.88
CA GLY A 103 4.12 -9.05 15.19
C GLY A 103 3.32 -8.09 16.08
N ILE A 104 2.04 -7.84 15.79
CA ILE A 104 1.20 -7.00 16.65
C ILE A 104 1.06 -7.55 18.07
N GLU A 105 1.14 -8.88 18.26
CA GLU A 105 1.11 -9.50 19.61
C GLU A 105 2.39 -9.20 20.42
N THR A 106 3.53 -9.13 19.76
CA THR A 106 4.87 -9.20 20.39
C THR A 106 5.64 -7.90 20.43
N ILE A 107 5.41 -6.98 19.46
CA ILE A 107 6.18 -5.73 19.35
C ILE A 107 6.05 -4.84 20.60
N PRO A 108 7.07 -4.01 20.89
CA PRO A 108 6.98 -2.97 21.92
C PRO A 108 5.78 -2.03 21.70
N VAL A 109 5.19 -1.55 22.79
CA VAL A 109 4.03 -0.63 22.76
C VAL A 109 4.38 0.65 21.97
N GLU A 110 5.60 1.14 22.08
CA GLU A 110 6.07 2.33 21.37
C GLU A 110 6.00 2.13 19.84
N SER A 111 6.37 0.94 19.36
CA SER A 111 6.25 0.57 17.93
C SER A 111 4.78 0.49 17.50
N LEU A 112 3.93 -0.13 18.35
CA LEU A 112 2.51 -0.25 18.08
C LEU A 112 1.85 1.13 17.93
N LEU A 113 2.11 2.05 18.86
CA LEU A 113 1.58 3.41 18.87
C LEU A 113 2.10 4.21 17.67
N HIS A 114 3.40 4.09 17.35
CA HIS A 114 4.00 4.75 16.18
C HIS A 114 3.28 4.37 14.89
N HIS A 115 3.07 3.08 14.65
CA HIS A 115 2.41 2.61 13.43
C HIS A 115 0.91 2.89 13.40
N ALA A 116 0.23 2.80 14.53
CA ALA A 116 -1.21 3.09 14.62
C ALA A 116 -1.49 4.58 14.37
N SER A 117 -0.69 5.48 14.94
CA SER A 117 -0.84 6.94 14.77
C SER A 117 -0.64 7.40 13.32
N SER A 118 0.14 6.66 12.55
CA SER A 118 0.46 6.97 11.14
C SER A 118 -0.36 6.13 10.15
N HIS A 119 -1.35 5.38 10.60
CA HIS A 119 -2.18 4.49 9.80
C HIS A 119 -1.40 3.46 8.94
N HIS A 120 -0.16 3.12 9.33
CA HIS A 120 0.69 2.20 8.58
C HIS A 120 0.04 0.82 8.43
N PHE A 121 -0.63 0.31 9.47
CA PHE A 121 -1.35 -0.98 9.44
C PHE A 121 -2.43 -1.02 8.37
N SER A 122 -3.29 0.00 8.32
CA SER A 122 -4.36 0.07 7.33
C SER A 122 -3.83 0.23 5.90
N ASN A 123 -2.74 1.00 5.70
CA ASN A 123 -2.12 1.17 4.41
C ASN A 123 -1.54 -0.15 3.89
N TRP A 124 -0.85 -0.91 4.74
CA TRP A 124 -0.25 -2.19 4.38
C TRP A 124 -1.29 -3.26 4.04
N LEU A 125 -2.36 -3.33 4.81
CA LEU A 125 -3.48 -4.25 4.55
C LEU A 125 -4.24 -3.88 3.27
N ALA A 126 -4.46 -2.59 3.01
CA ALA A 126 -5.06 -2.13 1.76
C ALA A 126 -4.21 -2.49 0.53
N ALA A 127 -2.88 -2.42 0.64
CA ALA A 127 -1.97 -2.85 -0.42
C ALA A 127 -2.06 -4.37 -0.70
N ARG A 128 -2.57 -5.15 0.23
CA ARG A 128 -2.83 -6.59 0.13
C ARG A 128 -4.29 -6.95 -0.16
N THR A 129 -5.08 -5.96 -0.54
CA THR A 129 -6.53 -6.11 -0.85
C THR A 129 -7.45 -6.44 0.33
N GLU A 130 -6.94 -6.35 1.56
CA GLU A 130 -7.75 -6.49 2.77
C GLU A 130 -8.54 -5.20 3.06
N PHE A 131 -9.33 -4.73 2.07
CA PHE A 131 -9.97 -3.42 2.12
C PHE A 131 -10.96 -3.25 3.27
N GLY A 132 -11.73 -4.29 3.59
CA GLY A 132 -12.68 -4.26 4.70
C GLY A 132 -11.97 -4.08 6.04
N LEU A 133 -10.90 -4.84 6.27
CA LEU A 133 -10.08 -4.75 7.47
C LEU A 133 -9.30 -3.43 7.52
N ALA A 134 -8.71 -3.02 6.41
CA ALA A 134 -8.00 -1.74 6.29
C ALA A 134 -8.91 -0.55 6.63
N SER A 135 -10.16 -0.57 6.14
CA SER A 135 -11.15 0.47 6.46
C SER A 135 -11.51 0.52 7.95
N LYS A 136 -11.70 -0.65 8.59
CA LYS A 136 -11.95 -0.72 10.03
C LYS A 136 -10.77 -0.19 10.84
N LEU A 137 -9.54 -0.59 10.49
CA LEU A 137 -8.32 -0.16 11.17
C LEU A 137 -8.00 1.33 10.96
N ARG A 138 -8.39 1.90 9.82
CA ARG A 138 -8.19 3.33 9.56
C ARG A 138 -9.01 4.23 10.45
N GLN A 139 -10.10 3.73 11.02
CA GLN A 139 -10.95 4.44 11.98
C GLN A 139 -10.48 4.29 13.44
N VAL A 140 -9.38 3.59 13.65
CA VAL A 140 -8.80 3.38 14.99
C VAL A 140 -7.77 4.46 15.28
N PHE A 141 -8.02 5.29 16.25
CA PHE A 141 -7.11 6.35 16.69
C PHE A 141 -6.47 5.99 18.01
N ALA A 142 -5.14 5.98 18.06
CA ALA A 142 -4.39 5.57 19.26
C ALA A 142 -4.76 6.38 20.52
N HIS A 143 -5.12 7.66 20.36
CA HIS A 143 -5.49 8.56 21.48
C HIS A 143 -6.86 8.25 22.10
N GLU A 144 -7.68 7.41 21.48
CA GLU A 144 -8.98 6.98 22.04
C GLU A 144 -8.84 5.84 23.06
N PHE A 145 -7.65 5.26 23.19
CA PHE A 145 -7.38 4.15 24.08
C PHE A 145 -6.66 4.63 25.33
N LYS A 146 -6.99 4.00 26.47
CA LYS A 146 -6.41 4.31 27.78
C LYS A 146 -4.88 4.12 27.78
N ASP A 147 -4.41 3.08 27.12
CA ASP A 147 -3.01 2.69 27.02
C ASP A 147 -2.76 1.84 25.77
N GLY A 148 -1.49 1.58 25.46
CA GLY A 148 -1.10 0.82 24.30
C GLY A 148 -1.53 -0.65 24.32
N GLU A 149 -1.68 -1.27 25.49
CA GLU A 149 -2.15 -2.65 25.62
C GLU A 149 -3.66 -2.77 25.35
N SER A 150 -4.44 -1.77 25.72
CA SER A 150 -5.85 -1.67 25.35
C SER A 150 -6.02 -1.54 23.83
N LEU A 151 -5.17 -0.72 23.20
CA LEU A 151 -5.11 -0.62 21.72
C LEU A 151 -4.72 -1.97 21.09
N ARG A 152 -3.67 -2.64 21.60
CA ARG A 152 -3.23 -3.95 21.13
C ARG A 152 -4.38 -4.97 21.17
N SER A 153 -5.04 -5.08 22.30
CA SER A 153 -6.17 -5.99 22.49
C SER A 153 -7.29 -5.73 21.50
N TYR A 154 -7.59 -4.47 21.23
CA TYR A 154 -8.61 -4.06 20.26
C TYR A 154 -8.20 -4.42 18.82
N LEU A 155 -6.96 -4.12 18.43
CA LEU A 155 -6.42 -4.45 17.10
C LEU A 155 -6.46 -5.96 16.85
N LEU A 156 -6.00 -6.75 17.82
CA LEU A 156 -6.02 -8.21 17.71
C LEU A 156 -7.44 -8.76 17.59
N LYS A 157 -8.39 -8.21 18.37
CA LYS A 157 -9.81 -8.58 18.25
C LYS A 157 -10.35 -8.32 16.83
N LEU A 158 -10.04 -7.16 16.24
CA LEU A 158 -10.43 -6.86 14.85
C LEU A 158 -9.78 -7.82 13.83
N LEU A 159 -8.50 -8.10 14.00
CA LEU A 159 -7.74 -8.97 13.12
C LEU A 159 -8.25 -10.42 13.16
N TYR A 160 -8.54 -10.94 14.35
CA TYR A 160 -9.07 -12.30 14.52
C TYR A 160 -10.53 -12.43 14.10
N SER A 161 -11.39 -11.47 14.44
CA SER A 161 -12.80 -11.52 14.03
C SER A 161 -12.99 -11.48 12.51
N ASN A 162 -12.10 -10.79 11.81
CA ASN A 162 -12.13 -10.74 10.35
C ASN A 162 -11.71 -12.07 9.68
N LYS A 163 -11.05 -12.97 10.42
CA LYS A 163 -10.63 -14.28 9.92
C LYS A 163 -11.83 -15.19 9.59
N GLU A 164 -12.96 -15.00 10.25
CA GLU A 164 -14.19 -15.76 10.03
C GLU A 164 -15.07 -15.19 8.89
N GLU A 165 -15.05 -13.88 8.65
CA GLU A 165 -15.83 -13.22 7.59
C GLU A 165 -15.22 -13.35 6.18
N SER A 166 -14.09 -14.02 6.04
CA SER A 166 -13.19 -13.91 4.88
C SER A 166 -13.55 -14.73 3.64
N LYS A 167 -14.83 -14.80 3.25
CA LYS A 167 -15.22 -15.32 1.92
C LYS A 167 -14.77 -14.44 0.74
N GLU A 168 -14.22 -13.27 1.01
CA GLU A 168 -13.91 -12.24 0.00
C GLU A 168 -12.41 -11.99 -0.25
N ARG A 169 -11.54 -12.73 0.47
CA ARG A 169 -10.08 -12.53 0.39
C ARG A 169 -9.50 -12.95 -0.96
N VAL A 170 -8.45 -12.26 -1.34
CA VAL A 170 -7.43 -12.85 -2.20
C VAL A 170 -6.72 -13.91 -1.36
N LEU A 171 -6.99 -15.18 -1.66
CA LEU A 171 -6.43 -16.29 -0.90
C LEU A 171 -4.99 -16.53 -1.31
N ASP A 172 -4.10 -16.79 -0.36
CA ASP A 172 -2.79 -17.33 -0.68
C ASP A 172 -2.93 -18.77 -1.17
N TYR A 173 -2.27 -19.07 -2.28
CA TYR A 173 -2.29 -20.41 -2.83
C TYR A 173 -1.55 -21.38 -1.91
N ALA A 174 -2.29 -22.38 -1.43
CA ALA A 174 -1.72 -23.53 -0.79
C ALA A 174 -2.30 -24.78 -1.47
N SER A 175 -1.45 -25.61 -2.06
CA SER A 175 -1.88 -26.79 -2.81
C SER A 175 -2.79 -27.73 -2.00
N SER A 176 -2.56 -27.83 -0.69
CA SER A 176 -3.36 -28.63 0.25
C SER A 176 -4.74 -28.08 0.57
N ARG A 177 -5.00 -26.78 0.27
CA ARG A 177 -6.26 -26.09 0.56
C ARG A 177 -6.93 -25.55 -0.71
N PHE A 178 -6.36 -25.82 -1.87
CA PHE A 178 -6.85 -25.30 -3.12
C PHE A 178 -8.10 -26.05 -3.57
N ASP A 179 -9.24 -25.36 -3.57
CA ASP A 179 -10.49 -25.82 -4.16
C ASP A 179 -10.75 -25.04 -5.45
N ARG A 180 -10.62 -25.72 -6.59
CA ARG A 180 -10.79 -25.14 -7.92
C ARG A 180 -12.18 -24.52 -8.11
N ASP A 181 -13.19 -25.04 -7.45
CA ASP A 181 -14.56 -24.61 -7.65
C ASP A 181 -14.92 -23.42 -6.75
N ARG A 182 -14.29 -23.32 -5.59
CA ARG A 182 -14.53 -22.27 -4.59
C ARG A 182 -13.55 -21.11 -4.66
N SER A 183 -12.32 -21.35 -5.16
CA SER A 183 -11.29 -20.32 -5.24
C SER A 183 -11.50 -19.44 -6.47
N GLU A 184 -11.88 -18.20 -6.28
CA GLU A 184 -12.16 -17.27 -7.39
C GLU A 184 -11.04 -16.26 -7.64
N PHE A 185 -10.26 -15.91 -6.61
CA PHE A 185 -9.15 -14.96 -6.72
C PHE A 185 -8.06 -15.37 -5.73
N PHE A 186 -6.88 -15.68 -6.22
CA PHE A 186 -5.78 -16.13 -5.35
C PHE A 186 -4.42 -15.63 -5.81
N ARG A 187 -3.52 -15.48 -4.85
CA ARG A 187 -2.13 -15.09 -5.02
C ARG A 187 -1.26 -16.35 -5.00
N LEU A 188 -0.41 -16.50 -6.02
CA LEU A 188 0.44 -17.68 -6.18
C LEU A 188 1.68 -17.67 -5.29
N CYS A 189 2.17 -16.49 -4.94
CA CYS A 189 3.38 -16.31 -4.13
C CYS A 189 3.27 -15.06 -3.26
N GLY A 190 4.22 -14.86 -2.36
CA GLY A 190 4.24 -13.72 -1.43
C GLY A 190 4.40 -12.35 -2.09
N GLY A 191 4.40 -11.32 -1.26
CA GLY A 191 4.52 -9.93 -1.67
C GLY A 191 3.21 -9.21 -1.94
N SER A 192 3.30 -8.00 -2.46
CA SER A 192 2.16 -7.16 -2.82
C SER A 192 1.56 -7.57 -4.16
N LEU A 193 0.30 -7.24 -4.35
CA LEU A 193 -0.34 -7.34 -5.66
C LEU A 193 -0.08 -6.07 -6.49
N GLY A 194 0.18 -6.22 -7.78
CA GLY A 194 0.29 -5.11 -8.71
C GLY A 194 -1.03 -4.34 -8.87
N GLY A 195 -0.97 -3.12 -9.43
CA GLY A 195 -2.12 -2.22 -9.52
C GLY A 195 -3.35 -2.81 -10.23
N LYS A 196 -3.16 -3.58 -11.31
CA LYS A 196 -4.27 -4.24 -12.02
C LYS A 196 -4.96 -5.29 -11.15
N ALA A 197 -4.18 -6.12 -10.45
CA ALA A 197 -4.73 -7.14 -9.56
C ALA A 197 -5.46 -6.53 -8.37
N ARG A 198 -4.92 -5.47 -7.78
CA ARG A 198 -5.59 -4.72 -6.70
C ARG A 198 -6.91 -4.10 -7.17
N GLY A 199 -6.92 -3.52 -8.37
CA GLY A 199 -8.13 -2.98 -8.98
C GLY A 199 -9.22 -4.05 -9.18
N LEU A 200 -8.84 -5.23 -9.64
CA LEU A 200 -9.76 -6.37 -9.79
C LEU A 200 -10.26 -6.89 -8.43
N GLY A 201 -9.37 -6.99 -7.43
CA GLY A 201 -9.74 -7.38 -6.06
C GLY A 201 -10.72 -6.38 -5.45
N PHE A 202 -10.49 -5.08 -5.64
CA PHE A 202 -11.39 -4.02 -5.20
C PHE A 202 -12.75 -4.09 -5.90
N ALA A 203 -12.76 -4.23 -7.23
CA ALA A 203 -14.00 -4.36 -8.01
C ALA A 203 -14.82 -5.59 -7.56
N ARG A 204 -14.14 -6.71 -7.27
CA ARG A 204 -14.79 -7.92 -6.74
C ARG A 204 -15.45 -7.66 -5.38
N SER A 205 -14.74 -7.03 -4.46
CA SER A 205 -15.28 -6.67 -3.14
C SER A 205 -16.50 -5.74 -3.29
N MET A 206 -16.40 -4.72 -4.13
CA MET A 206 -17.54 -3.83 -4.40
C MET A 206 -18.75 -4.57 -4.99
N ILE A 207 -18.56 -5.43 -5.98
CA ILE A 207 -19.65 -6.20 -6.61
C ILE A 207 -20.32 -7.11 -5.58
N ASN A 208 -19.55 -7.74 -4.69
CA ASN A 208 -20.09 -8.65 -3.69
C ASN A 208 -20.88 -7.90 -2.60
N ASN A 209 -20.39 -6.72 -2.18
CA ASN A 209 -20.96 -5.95 -1.06
C ASN A 209 -22.06 -4.96 -1.46
N SER A 210 -22.13 -4.57 -2.74
CA SER A 210 -23.08 -3.54 -3.21
C SER A 210 -24.52 -4.02 -3.41
N GLY A 211 -24.76 -5.33 -3.37
CA GLY A 211 -26.05 -5.92 -3.73
C GLY A 211 -26.43 -5.75 -5.22
N ILE A 212 -25.50 -5.30 -6.07
CA ILE A 212 -25.74 -5.03 -7.49
C ILE A 212 -26.22 -6.29 -8.25
N LYS A 213 -25.73 -7.46 -7.84
CA LYS A 213 -26.12 -8.75 -8.44
C LYS A 213 -27.62 -9.03 -8.31
N SER A 214 -28.24 -8.59 -7.22
CA SER A 214 -29.69 -8.77 -7.01
C SER A 214 -30.54 -7.78 -7.79
N LYS A 215 -29.98 -6.63 -8.20
CA LYS A 215 -30.67 -5.61 -8.99
C LYS A 215 -30.85 -6.03 -10.45
N PHE A 216 -29.97 -6.88 -10.97
CA PHE A 216 -29.95 -7.27 -12.39
C PHE A 216 -30.06 -8.80 -12.52
N LYS A 217 -31.30 -9.32 -12.36
CA LYS A 217 -31.56 -10.77 -12.32
C LYS A 217 -31.10 -11.56 -13.56
N ASN A 218 -31.04 -10.89 -14.72
CA ASN A 218 -30.72 -11.52 -16.02
C ASN A 218 -29.27 -11.24 -16.46
N ILE A 219 -28.46 -10.59 -15.62
CA ILE A 219 -27.09 -10.22 -15.94
C ILE A 219 -26.15 -10.83 -14.90
N ASN A 220 -25.18 -11.62 -15.34
CA ASN A 220 -24.16 -12.17 -14.47
C ASN A 220 -22.98 -11.19 -14.34
N ILE A 221 -22.98 -10.41 -13.26
CA ILE A 221 -21.90 -9.44 -12.95
C ILE A 221 -20.87 -10.13 -12.05
N ARG A 222 -19.66 -10.33 -12.57
CA ARG A 222 -18.56 -10.97 -11.82
C ARG A 222 -17.17 -10.49 -12.27
N VAL A 223 -16.20 -10.56 -11.40
CA VAL A 223 -14.78 -10.53 -11.77
C VAL A 223 -14.39 -11.96 -12.16
N PRO A 224 -13.64 -12.15 -13.26
CA PRO A 224 -13.17 -13.48 -13.65
C PRO A 224 -12.35 -14.15 -12.54
N LYS A 225 -12.32 -15.49 -12.52
CA LYS A 225 -11.38 -16.23 -11.67
C LYS A 225 -9.95 -15.85 -12.06
N CYS A 226 -9.14 -15.45 -11.07
CA CYS A 226 -7.81 -14.93 -11.29
C CYS A 226 -6.79 -15.63 -10.38
N ALA A 227 -5.66 -15.97 -10.96
CA ALA A 227 -4.44 -16.30 -10.24
C ALA A 227 -3.43 -15.16 -10.49
N VAL A 228 -2.88 -14.60 -9.42
CA VAL A 228 -2.00 -13.45 -9.50
C VAL A 228 -0.66 -13.77 -8.88
N ILE A 229 0.41 -13.42 -9.60
CA ILE A 229 1.78 -13.52 -9.10
C ILE A 229 2.07 -12.28 -8.26
N GLY A 230 2.50 -12.45 -7.01
CA GLY A 230 2.89 -11.37 -6.12
C GLY A 230 4.26 -10.79 -6.47
N THR A 231 4.58 -9.63 -5.90
CA THR A 231 5.83 -8.91 -6.21
C THR A 231 7.10 -9.62 -5.78
N ASN A 232 7.04 -10.58 -4.86
CA ASN A 232 8.23 -11.30 -4.40
C ASN A 232 8.93 -12.04 -5.53
N GLU A 233 8.20 -12.59 -6.51
CA GLU A 233 8.81 -13.25 -7.68
C GLU A 233 9.59 -12.26 -8.55
N PHE A 234 9.05 -11.05 -8.73
CA PHE A 234 9.76 -9.99 -9.43
C PHE A 234 11.01 -9.55 -8.65
N ASP A 235 10.88 -9.34 -7.35
CA ASP A 235 12.01 -8.95 -6.50
C ASP A 235 13.09 -10.03 -6.48
N GLN A 236 12.70 -11.30 -6.44
CA GLN A 236 13.64 -12.44 -6.51
C GLN A 236 14.34 -12.50 -7.87
N PHE A 237 13.59 -12.35 -8.98
CA PHE A 237 14.16 -12.28 -10.33
C PHE A 237 15.21 -11.16 -10.45
N MET A 238 14.86 -9.95 -9.98
CA MET A 238 15.75 -8.79 -10.00
C MET A 238 17.02 -9.03 -9.16
N LYS A 239 16.90 -9.70 -8.03
CA LYS A 239 18.00 -10.02 -7.13
C LYS A 239 18.92 -11.10 -7.71
N ASP A 240 18.36 -12.21 -8.17
CA ASP A 240 19.12 -13.35 -8.68
C ASP A 240 19.93 -12.99 -9.92
N ASN A 241 19.42 -12.07 -10.72
CA ASN A 241 20.09 -11.58 -11.92
C ASN A 241 20.87 -10.26 -11.71
N GLN A 242 20.96 -9.74 -10.47
CA GLN A 242 21.67 -8.51 -10.11
C GLN A 242 21.22 -7.28 -10.93
N LEU A 243 19.92 -7.19 -11.25
CA LEU A 243 19.37 -6.19 -12.15
C LEU A 243 18.98 -4.86 -11.48
N TRP A 244 18.90 -4.82 -10.14
CA TRP A 244 18.43 -3.63 -9.42
C TRP A 244 19.26 -2.39 -9.70
N GLU A 245 20.58 -2.52 -9.67
CA GLU A 245 21.48 -1.39 -9.91
C GLU A 245 21.29 -0.81 -11.31
N ILE A 246 21.23 -1.68 -12.32
CA ILE A 246 21.04 -1.29 -13.71
C ILE A 246 19.68 -0.66 -13.95
N ALA A 247 18.63 -1.23 -13.36
CA ALA A 247 17.27 -0.74 -13.50
C ALA A 247 17.04 0.62 -12.83
N LEU A 248 17.71 0.89 -11.69
CA LEU A 248 17.55 2.12 -10.93
C LEU A 248 18.44 3.28 -11.41
N LEU A 249 19.56 2.99 -12.08
CA LEU A 249 20.48 4.01 -12.58
C LEU A 249 20.05 4.69 -13.87
N GLY A 250 18.89 4.32 -14.47
CA GLY A 250 18.37 4.96 -15.68
C GLY A 250 19.31 4.86 -16.88
N THR A 251 19.97 3.72 -17.05
CA THR A 251 20.91 3.47 -18.17
C THR A 251 20.18 3.46 -19.53
N ASP A 252 20.92 3.75 -20.60
CA ASP A 252 20.46 3.74 -21.99
C ASP A 252 19.68 2.45 -22.31
N ASP A 253 18.54 2.60 -22.99
CA ASP A 253 17.62 1.52 -23.38
C ASP A 253 18.34 0.35 -24.09
N LYS A 254 19.32 0.64 -24.94
CA LYS A 254 20.13 -0.38 -25.62
C LYS A 254 20.97 -1.23 -24.67
N LYS A 255 21.42 -0.66 -23.55
CA LYS A 255 22.14 -1.39 -22.51
C LYS A 255 21.19 -2.24 -21.69
N LEU A 256 20.00 -1.73 -21.41
CA LEU A 256 18.94 -2.49 -20.76
C LEU A 256 18.54 -3.70 -21.60
N GLU A 257 18.23 -3.50 -22.89
CA GLU A 257 17.84 -4.58 -23.83
C GLU A 257 18.87 -5.72 -23.94
N LYS A 258 20.15 -5.41 -23.79
CA LYS A 258 21.22 -6.43 -23.81
C LYS A 258 21.38 -7.18 -22.49
N THR A 259 20.89 -6.62 -21.39
CA THR A 259 21.06 -7.15 -20.03
C THR A 259 19.87 -8.00 -19.62
N PHE A 260 18.67 -7.65 -20.10
CA PHE A 260 17.44 -8.41 -19.88
C PHE A 260 17.14 -9.37 -21.04
#